data_07d6965f9055e0514ffbf89c1f597bed
#
_entry.id   07d6965f9055e0514ffbf89c1f597bed
#
_cell.length_a   1.000
_cell.length_b   1.000
_cell.length_c   1.000
_cell.angle_alpha   90.00
_cell.angle_beta   90.00
_cell.angle_gamma   90.00
#
_symmetry.space_group_name_H-M   'P 1'
#
loop_
_entity.id
_entity.type
_entity.pdbx_description
1 polymer ?
#
loop_
_entity_poly.entity_id
_entity_poly.type
_entity_poly.pdbx_seq_one_letter_code
_entity_poly.pdbx_strand_id
1 'polypeptide(L)'
;PKDKAMTLLERVIRNHRCRSTHHFIAFDALSLISGDEGEAWKSLFLVHHEHLLKGAKAPDAEFKDFKNHVLHVSEGEWGGARGKAQEWYARGVELLSKKRWSEAAYAFGVLSHYYADPIQPFHTGQTEAEGVIHRAVEWSIAKSRAETDARIETSGYPEIDVPDGMGFVSDMVREGAERSHAHYDTFIDHYDFDAGVANPPAGLDETMQAAIADLVAYATAGFAAILSRGIEEAAVAPPKVNLTLQGYFETLDIPLRWITAKLEDAADKRTVERMYAEFQKTGKVIKTLPADDKKIRALHAKEVRRIPLKQLDAEEIAPIGTLNENRLAAEPLELTQQAEDIVDDIPPAELAEISRRDSTKSGIRGLFGTRKRSAPEPEEAEVAADAEEASSAEILFDAEEEPAETVQPAKAPKVEEDGSPRRLASITRDDPVVDAPSIGRKTAK
;
A
#
# COMPACT_ATOMS: atom_id res chain seq x y z
N PRO A 1 -2.91 -4.37 28.82
CA PRO A 1 -2.45 -5.63 28.21
C PRO A 1 -0.94 -5.73 28.45
N LYS A 2 -0.46 -6.87 28.99
CA LYS A 2 0.97 -7.08 29.20
C LYS A 2 1.60 -7.13 27.82
N ASP A 3 2.62 -6.33 27.57
CA ASP A 3 3.44 -6.36 26.37
C ASP A 3 3.94 -7.77 26.15
N LYS A 4 3.31 -8.47 25.21
CA LYS A 4 3.72 -9.82 24.85
C LYS A 4 4.91 -9.65 23.92
N ALA A 5 6.11 -9.97 24.42
CA ALA A 5 7.33 -9.87 23.62
C ALA A 5 7.17 -10.64 22.30
N MET A 6 7.59 -10.03 21.20
CA MET A 6 7.59 -10.67 19.88
C MET A 6 8.35 -11.99 19.91
N THR A 7 7.76 -13.03 19.31
CA THR A 7 8.41 -14.34 19.14
C THR A 7 9.63 -14.25 18.22
N LEU A 8 10.48 -15.28 18.22
CA LEU A 8 11.62 -15.32 17.29
C LEU A 8 11.19 -15.22 15.83
N LEU A 9 10.12 -15.92 15.44
CA LEU A 9 9.58 -15.89 14.08
C LEU A 9 9.12 -14.47 13.70
N GLU A 10 8.36 -13.80 14.56
CA GLU A 10 7.92 -12.43 14.32
C GLU A 10 9.10 -11.47 14.13
N ARG A 11 10.12 -11.55 14.98
CA ARG A 11 11.33 -10.73 14.84
C ARG A 11 12.08 -11.01 13.55
N VAL A 12 12.21 -12.27 13.14
CA VAL A 12 12.89 -12.63 11.88
C VAL A 12 12.10 -12.11 10.68
N ILE A 13 10.78 -12.30 10.63
CA ILE A 13 9.96 -11.78 9.54
C ILE A 13 10.04 -10.27 9.49
N ARG A 14 9.82 -9.59 10.61
CA ARG A 14 9.81 -8.13 10.67
C ARG A 14 11.14 -7.52 10.23
N ASN A 15 12.26 -8.06 10.70
CA ASN A 15 13.58 -7.49 10.42
C ASN A 15 14.16 -7.90 9.06
N HIS A 16 13.73 -9.04 8.49
CA HIS A 16 14.37 -9.58 7.29
C HIS A 16 13.42 -9.78 6.09
N ARG A 17 12.10 -9.75 6.31
CA ARG A 17 11.09 -9.88 5.24
C ARG A 17 10.37 -8.55 4.96
N CYS A 18 10.13 -7.72 5.98
CA CYS A 18 9.54 -6.41 5.80
C CYS A 18 10.58 -5.45 5.21
N ARG A 19 10.26 -4.82 4.06
CA ARG A 19 11.15 -3.97 3.27
C ARG A 19 10.61 -2.57 3.03
N SER A 20 9.32 -2.38 3.08
CA SER A 20 8.63 -1.13 2.83
C SER A 20 7.68 -0.79 3.97
N THR A 21 7.23 0.45 4.06
CA THR A 21 6.23 0.89 5.03
C THR A 21 4.96 0.02 4.95
N HIS A 22 4.51 -0.35 3.74
CA HIS A 22 3.37 -1.26 3.56
C HIS A 22 3.57 -2.64 4.19
N HIS A 23 4.80 -3.20 4.07
CA HIS A 23 5.11 -4.47 4.73
C HIS A 23 5.03 -4.36 6.25
N PHE A 24 5.54 -3.25 6.83
CA PHE A 24 5.51 -3.04 8.27
C PHE A 24 4.08 -2.83 8.75
N ILE A 25 3.27 -2.01 8.08
CA ILE A 25 1.86 -1.80 8.43
C ILE A 25 1.10 -3.12 8.40
N ALA A 26 1.20 -3.89 7.31
CA ALA A 26 0.51 -5.18 7.16
C ALA A 26 0.94 -6.20 8.22
N PHE A 27 2.22 -6.23 8.56
CA PHE A 27 2.77 -7.18 9.51
C PHE A 27 2.49 -6.79 10.98
N ASP A 28 2.74 -5.54 11.34
CA ASP A 28 2.58 -5.06 12.72
C ASP A 28 1.10 -5.09 13.15
N ALA A 29 0.16 -4.87 12.22
CA ALA A 29 -1.27 -5.00 12.45
C ALA A 29 -1.69 -6.39 12.95
N LEU A 30 -0.95 -7.46 12.62
CA LEU A 30 -1.26 -8.81 13.08
C LEU A 30 -1.24 -8.94 14.61
N SER A 31 -0.43 -8.14 15.28
CA SER A 31 -0.34 -8.13 16.74
C SER A 31 -1.53 -7.44 17.41
N LEU A 32 -2.31 -6.68 16.65
CA LEU A 32 -3.47 -5.91 17.09
C LEU A 32 -4.81 -6.58 16.72
N ILE A 33 -4.80 -7.78 16.10
CA ILE A 33 -6.02 -8.51 15.80
C ILE A 33 -6.78 -8.77 17.10
N SER A 34 -8.04 -8.30 17.16
CA SER A 34 -8.91 -8.40 18.30
C SER A 34 -9.75 -9.69 18.31
N GLY A 35 -10.44 -9.95 19.42
CA GLY A 35 -11.32 -11.11 19.61
C GLY A 35 -10.66 -12.30 20.30
N ASP A 36 -11.51 -13.26 20.74
CA ASP A 36 -11.07 -14.40 21.55
C ASP A 36 -10.06 -15.33 20.84
N GLU A 37 -10.13 -15.42 19.52
CA GLU A 37 -9.24 -16.22 18.67
C GLU A 37 -8.14 -15.39 18.00
N GLY A 38 -7.93 -14.12 18.39
CA GLY A 38 -6.98 -13.20 17.75
C GLY A 38 -5.57 -13.77 17.62
N GLU A 39 -5.05 -14.43 18.65
CA GLU A 39 -3.74 -15.11 18.61
C GLU A 39 -3.68 -16.30 17.64
N ALA A 40 -4.76 -17.03 17.47
CA ALA A 40 -4.83 -18.12 16.51
C ALA A 40 -4.87 -17.59 15.06
N TRP A 41 -5.61 -16.50 14.83
CA TRP A 41 -5.63 -15.80 13.56
C TRP A 41 -4.28 -15.17 13.22
N LYS A 42 -3.65 -14.47 14.16
CA LYS A 42 -2.27 -13.99 14.04
C LYS A 42 -1.33 -15.13 13.62
N SER A 43 -1.40 -16.28 14.31
CA SER A 43 -0.57 -17.43 13.99
C SER A 43 -0.82 -17.94 12.57
N LEU A 44 -2.06 -17.96 12.09
CA LEU A 44 -2.39 -18.33 10.72
C LEU A 44 -1.76 -17.37 9.69
N PHE A 45 -1.89 -16.06 9.91
CA PHE A 45 -1.27 -15.06 9.02
C PHE A 45 0.25 -15.13 9.05
N LEU A 46 0.86 -15.45 10.20
CA LEU A 46 2.31 -15.69 10.29
C LEU A 46 2.75 -16.91 9.47
N VAL A 47 1.96 -17.99 9.38
CA VAL A 47 2.23 -19.12 8.47
C VAL A 47 2.19 -18.66 7.00
N HIS A 48 1.30 -17.73 6.67
CA HIS A 48 1.10 -17.24 5.32
C HIS A 48 1.70 -15.84 5.09
N HIS A 49 2.70 -15.44 5.90
CA HIS A 49 3.29 -14.10 5.84
C HIS A 49 3.88 -13.76 4.46
N GLU A 50 4.44 -14.73 3.73
CA GLU A 50 4.95 -14.48 2.37
C GLU A 50 3.84 -13.99 1.43
N HIS A 51 2.63 -14.56 1.53
CA HIS A 51 1.48 -14.14 0.74
C HIS A 51 0.97 -12.76 1.17
N LEU A 52 0.90 -12.50 2.47
CA LEU A 52 0.51 -11.21 3.02
C LEU A 52 1.45 -10.10 2.53
N LEU A 53 2.77 -10.29 2.70
CA LEU A 53 3.78 -9.31 2.29
C LEU A 53 3.84 -9.16 0.75
N LYS A 54 3.71 -10.25 -0.01
CA LYS A 54 3.60 -10.17 -1.47
C LYS A 54 2.37 -9.36 -1.88
N GLY A 55 1.23 -9.58 -1.25
CA GLY A 55 0.01 -8.81 -1.47
C GLY A 55 0.20 -7.33 -1.15
N ALA A 56 0.83 -7.00 -0.01
CA ALA A 56 1.11 -5.62 0.39
C ALA A 56 2.04 -4.85 -0.57
N LYS A 57 2.70 -5.52 -1.51
CA LYS A 57 3.55 -4.90 -2.52
C LYS A 57 3.01 -5.05 -3.95
N ALA A 58 2.01 -5.90 -4.16
CA ALA A 58 1.49 -6.21 -5.49
C ALA A 58 0.93 -4.99 -6.26
N PRO A 59 0.22 -4.03 -5.64
CA PRO A 59 -0.25 -2.85 -6.36
C PRO A 59 0.86 -2.07 -7.05
N ASP A 60 2.00 -1.84 -6.38
CA ASP A 60 3.17 -1.18 -6.96
C ASP A 60 3.91 -2.04 -7.98
N ALA A 61 4.15 -3.31 -7.62
CA ALA A 61 5.06 -4.16 -8.35
C ALA A 61 4.39 -4.85 -9.56
N GLU A 62 3.15 -5.30 -9.40
CA GLU A 62 2.45 -6.16 -10.36
C GLU A 62 1.30 -5.42 -11.07
N PHE A 63 0.41 -4.73 -10.34
CA PHE A 63 -0.80 -4.14 -10.93
C PHE A 63 -0.50 -2.79 -11.61
N LYS A 64 0.34 -1.97 -11.01
CA LYS A 64 0.74 -0.65 -11.53
C LYS A 64 -0.45 0.24 -11.89
N ASP A 65 -1.51 0.13 -11.10
CA ASP A 65 -2.79 0.83 -11.27
C ASP A 65 -2.84 2.11 -10.40
N PHE A 66 -1.80 2.93 -10.53
CA PHE A 66 -1.42 4.04 -9.65
C PHE A 66 -2.55 5.02 -9.30
N LYS A 67 -3.54 5.24 -10.17
CA LYS A 67 -4.72 6.05 -9.83
C LYS A 67 -5.52 5.46 -8.65
N ASN A 68 -5.40 4.15 -8.41
CA ASN A 68 -6.08 3.48 -7.31
C ASN A 68 -5.32 3.58 -5.98
N HIS A 69 -4.15 4.21 -5.97
CA HIS A 69 -3.34 4.45 -4.77
C HIS A 69 -3.67 5.78 -4.11
N VAL A 70 -4.38 6.67 -4.77
CA VAL A 70 -4.62 8.03 -4.32
C VAL A 70 -6.08 8.29 -3.99
N LEU A 71 -6.30 9.27 -3.10
CA LEU A 71 -7.60 9.87 -2.82
C LEU A 71 -7.41 11.37 -2.56
N HIS A 72 -7.56 12.19 -3.59
CA HIS A 72 -7.37 13.64 -3.47
C HIS A 72 -8.58 14.29 -2.78
N VAL A 73 -8.44 14.59 -1.50
CA VAL A 73 -9.52 15.03 -0.61
C VAL A 73 -10.20 16.30 -1.09
N SER A 74 -9.40 17.30 -1.46
CA SER A 74 -9.90 18.63 -1.88
C SER A 74 -10.35 18.71 -3.34
N GLU A 75 -10.17 17.64 -4.13
CA GLU A 75 -10.41 17.59 -5.57
C GLU A 75 -11.54 16.63 -5.95
N GLY A 76 -12.61 16.63 -5.14
CA GLY A 76 -13.80 15.81 -5.36
C GLY A 76 -13.55 14.33 -5.16
N GLU A 77 -12.65 13.98 -4.23
CA GLU A 77 -12.22 12.61 -3.93
C GLU A 77 -11.68 11.86 -5.17
N TRP A 78 -10.92 12.59 -6.01
CA TRP A 78 -10.32 11.96 -7.19
C TRP A 78 -9.32 10.89 -6.79
N GLY A 79 -9.45 9.71 -7.42
CA GLY A 79 -8.67 8.53 -7.12
C GLY A 79 -9.53 7.28 -7.12
N GLY A 80 -8.93 6.13 -6.84
CA GLY A 80 -9.63 4.84 -6.83
C GLY A 80 -9.46 4.03 -5.54
N ALA A 81 -8.68 4.53 -4.57
CA ALA A 81 -8.31 3.80 -3.37
C ALA A 81 -9.50 3.28 -2.58
N ARG A 82 -10.55 4.09 -2.40
CA ARG A 82 -11.79 3.71 -1.70
C ARG A 82 -12.43 2.46 -2.29
N GLY A 83 -12.61 2.44 -3.61
CA GLY A 83 -13.23 1.32 -4.32
C GLY A 83 -12.37 0.07 -4.29
N LYS A 84 -11.06 0.23 -4.49
CA LYS A 84 -10.12 -0.90 -4.48
C LYS A 84 -9.94 -1.52 -3.10
N ALA A 85 -9.84 -0.73 -2.06
CA ALA A 85 -9.80 -1.25 -0.69
C ALA A 85 -11.06 -2.06 -0.36
N GLN A 86 -12.26 -1.54 -0.70
CA GLN A 86 -13.52 -2.25 -0.48
C GLN A 86 -13.61 -3.55 -1.30
N GLU A 87 -13.17 -3.55 -2.55
CA GLU A 87 -13.12 -4.74 -3.42
C GLU A 87 -12.24 -5.85 -2.81
N TRP A 88 -11.01 -5.49 -2.39
CA TRP A 88 -10.08 -6.46 -1.82
C TRP A 88 -10.48 -6.93 -0.43
N TYR A 89 -11.19 -6.10 0.35
CA TYR A 89 -11.83 -6.53 1.59
C TYR A 89 -12.85 -7.64 1.34
N ALA A 90 -13.81 -7.40 0.45
CA ALA A 90 -14.83 -8.39 0.12
C ALA A 90 -14.18 -9.69 -0.40
N ARG A 91 -13.15 -9.58 -1.22
CA ARG A 91 -12.37 -10.72 -1.71
C ARG A 91 -11.68 -11.49 -0.58
N GLY A 92 -11.06 -10.78 0.36
CA GLY A 92 -10.40 -11.37 1.52
C GLY A 92 -11.37 -12.17 2.38
N VAL A 93 -12.53 -11.58 2.71
CA VAL A 93 -13.61 -12.22 3.49
C VAL A 93 -14.13 -13.48 2.78
N GLU A 94 -14.40 -13.39 1.47
CA GLU A 94 -14.83 -14.54 0.67
C GLU A 94 -13.80 -15.69 0.72
N LEU A 95 -12.52 -15.39 0.60
CA LEU A 95 -11.45 -16.37 0.63
C LEU A 95 -11.28 -17.00 2.03
N LEU A 96 -11.42 -16.22 3.11
CA LEU A 96 -11.45 -16.73 4.47
C LEU A 96 -12.61 -17.69 4.68
N SER A 97 -13.83 -17.32 4.28
CA SER A 97 -15.03 -18.17 4.43
C SER A 97 -14.89 -19.50 3.70
N LYS A 98 -14.15 -19.52 2.57
CA LYS A 98 -13.79 -20.72 1.81
C LYS A 98 -12.54 -21.45 2.34
N LYS A 99 -11.94 -20.99 3.43
CA LYS A 99 -10.72 -21.54 4.05
C LYS A 99 -9.52 -21.57 3.06
N ARG A 100 -9.46 -20.63 2.12
CA ARG A 100 -8.36 -20.44 1.17
C ARG A 100 -7.31 -19.51 1.80
N TRP A 101 -6.61 -20.01 2.83
CA TRP A 101 -5.84 -19.20 3.78
C TRP A 101 -4.72 -18.37 3.16
N SER A 102 -3.91 -18.97 2.28
CA SER A 102 -2.81 -18.26 1.61
C SER A 102 -3.31 -17.15 0.67
N GLU A 103 -4.41 -17.42 -0.03
CA GLU A 103 -5.00 -16.45 -0.95
C GLU A 103 -5.73 -15.33 -0.18
N ALA A 104 -6.36 -15.67 0.96
CA ALA A 104 -6.92 -14.66 1.85
C ALA A 104 -5.83 -13.75 2.42
N ALA A 105 -4.70 -14.32 2.87
CA ALA A 105 -3.56 -13.54 3.33
C ALA A 105 -3.03 -12.59 2.23
N TYR A 106 -2.93 -13.06 0.97
CA TYR A 106 -2.57 -12.22 -0.16
C TYR A 106 -3.58 -11.10 -0.38
N ALA A 107 -4.89 -11.42 -0.37
CA ALA A 107 -5.94 -10.42 -0.59
C ALA A 107 -5.96 -9.34 0.49
N PHE A 108 -5.79 -9.71 1.77
CA PHE A 108 -5.66 -8.73 2.85
C PHE A 108 -4.34 -7.95 2.77
N GLY A 109 -3.27 -8.55 2.24
CA GLY A 109 -2.06 -7.82 1.91
C GLY A 109 -2.32 -6.72 0.88
N VAL A 110 -3.01 -7.04 -0.23
CA VAL A 110 -3.38 -6.04 -1.26
C VAL A 110 -4.29 -4.96 -0.67
N LEU A 111 -5.27 -5.36 0.13
CA LEU A 111 -6.12 -4.41 0.85
C LEU A 111 -5.30 -3.44 1.71
N SER A 112 -4.31 -3.95 2.48
CA SER A 112 -3.50 -3.11 3.36
C SER A 112 -2.77 -2.00 2.61
N HIS A 113 -2.35 -2.26 1.37
CA HIS A 113 -1.72 -1.27 0.51
C HIS A 113 -2.69 -0.16 0.13
N TYR A 114 -3.83 -0.49 -0.51
CA TYR A 114 -4.81 0.52 -0.93
C TYR A 114 -5.45 1.27 0.25
N TYR A 115 -5.45 0.69 1.44
CA TYR A 115 -5.89 1.36 2.66
C TYR A 115 -4.82 2.35 3.18
N ALA A 116 -3.54 1.93 3.18
CA ALA A 116 -2.46 2.70 3.77
C ALA A 116 -1.98 3.86 2.89
N ASP A 117 -2.03 3.72 1.56
CA ASP A 117 -1.56 4.76 0.64
C ASP A 117 -2.23 6.12 0.87
N PRO A 118 -3.57 6.24 0.94
CA PRO A 118 -4.19 7.52 1.22
C PRO A 118 -3.92 8.08 2.63
N ILE A 119 -3.27 7.30 3.51
CA ILE A 119 -2.82 7.77 4.82
C ILE A 119 -1.40 8.36 4.75
N GLN A 120 -0.82 8.45 3.55
CA GLN A 120 0.39 9.21 3.27
C GLN A 120 -0.02 10.56 2.65
N PRO A 121 0.46 11.72 3.18
CA PRO A 121 -0.02 13.03 2.75
C PRO A 121 0.02 13.26 1.24
N PHE A 122 1.07 12.84 0.56
CA PHE A 122 1.24 13.06 -0.88
C PHE A 122 0.36 12.18 -1.78
N HIS A 123 -0.38 11.22 -1.21
CA HIS A 123 -1.43 10.49 -1.93
C HIS A 123 -2.82 11.15 -1.81
N THR A 124 -2.91 12.32 -1.14
CA THR A 124 -4.17 13.02 -0.87
C THR A 124 -4.37 14.30 -1.65
N GLY A 125 -3.42 14.67 -2.47
CA GLY A 125 -3.41 15.84 -3.35
C GLY A 125 -2.30 15.72 -4.38
N GLN A 126 -2.20 16.69 -5.28
CA GLN A 126 -1.16 16.74 -6.30
C GLN A 126 -0.76 18.18 -6.59
N THR A 127 0.50 18.53 -6.29
CA THR A 127 1.11 19.80 -6.66
C THR A 127 2.46 19.59 -7.32
N GLU A 128 2.96 20.60 -8.03
CA GLU A 128 4.31 20.53 -8.60
C GLU A 128 5.40 20.55 -7.52
N ALA A 129 5.15 21.20 -6.39
CA ALA A 129 6.06 21.21 -5.24
C ALA A 129 6.18 19.82 -4.61
N GLU A 130 5.04 19.17 -4.37
CA GLU A 130 5.00 17.77 -3.89
C GLU A 130 5.75 16.86 -4.85
N GLY A 131 5.52 16.93 -6.17
CA GLY A 131 6.15 16.09 -7.16
C GLY A 131 7.68 16.19 -7.19
N VAL A 132 8.27 17.31 -6.73
CA VAL A 132 9.74 17.44 -6.59
C VAL A 132 10.30 16.56 -5.48
N ILE A 133 9.61 16.46 -4.35
CA ILE A 133 10.13 15.85 -3.13
C ILE A 133 9.50 14.51 -2.77
N HIS A 134 8.43 14.10 -3.45
CA HIS A 134 7.63 12.90 -3.11
C HIS A 134 8.51 11.67 -2.82
N ARG A 135 9.31 11.28 -3.79
CA ARG A 135 10.20 10.09 -3.65
C ARG A 135 11.27 10.26 -2.58
N ALA A 136 11.76 11.47 -2.40
CA ALA A 136 12.76 11.75 -1.37
C ALA A 136 12.15 11.63 0.04
N VAL A 137 10.92 12.12 0.23
CA VAL A 137 10.18 11.98 1.49
C VAL A 137 9.88 10.51 1.77
N GLU A 138 9.38 9.75 0.81
CA GLU A 138 9.13 8.30 0.98
C GLU A 138 10.39 7.54 1.35
N TRP A 139 11.50 7.84 0.68
CA TRP A 139 12.80 7.23 1.00
C TRP A 139 13.27 7.62 2.41
N SER A 140 13.11 8.89 2.80
CA SER A 140 13.44 9.37 4.14
C SER A 140 12.58 8.69 5.23
N ILE A 141 11.27 8.53 5.00
CA ILE A 141 10.35 7.79 5.88
C ILE A 141 10.82 6.33 6.03
N ALA A 142 11.12 5.65 4.92
CA ALA A 142 11.58 4.27 4.95
C ALA A 142 12.89 4.10 5.73
N LYS A 143 13.79 5.08 5.65
CA LYS A 143 15.08 5.08 6.38
C LYS A 143 14.97 5.50 7.84
N SER A 144 13.90 6.19 8.22
CA SER A 144 13.62 6.62 9.61
C SER A 144 12.74 5.63 10.38
N ARG A 145 12.65 4.37 9.91
CA ARG A 145 11.76 3.37 10.51
C ARG A 145 12.02 3.15 11.99
N ALA A 146 13.28 3.13 12.42
CA ALA A 146 13.63 2.91 13.83
C ALA A 146 13.12 4.04 14.73
N GLU A 147 13.23 5.28 14.27
CA GLU A 147 12.72 6.47 14.96
C GLU A 147 11.19 6.47 15.02
N THR A 148 10.54 6.09 13.91
CA THR A 148 9.08 5.93 13.84
C THR A 148 8.60 4.88 14.84
N ASP A 149 9.25 3.71 14.87
CA ASP A 149 8.92 2.62 15.80
C ASP A 149 9.07 3.05 17.26
N ALA A 150 10.16 3.74 17.62
CA ALA A 150 10.39 4.22 18.98
C ALA A 150 9.32 5.24 19.44
N ARG A 151 8.83 6.07 18.51
CA ARG A 151 7.74 7.00 18.80
C ARG A 151 6.42 6.27 19.02
N ILE A 152 6.08 5.30 18.14
CA ILE A 152 4.88 4.49 18.27
C ILE A 152 4.93 3.65 19.56
N GLU A 153 6.09 3.09 19.92
CA GLU A 153 6.25 2.36 21.19
C GLU A 153 5.95 3.26 22.41
N THR A 154 6.30 4.54 22.32
CA THR A 154 6.06 5.52 23.39
C THR A 154 4.61 5.99 23.44
N SER A 155 3.98 6.30 22.29
CA SER A 155 2.62 6.85 22.22
C SER A 155 1.54 5.77 22.20
N GLY A 156 1.89 4.55 21.76
CA GLY A 156 0.93 3.47 21.51
C GLY A 156 0.17 3.63 20.18
N TYR A 157 -0.67 2.65 19.90
CA TYR A 157 -1.58 2.69 18.76
C TYR A 157 -2.89 3.37 19.15
N PRO A 158 -3.48 4.20 18.25
CA PRO A 158 -4.76 4.82 18.53
C PRO A 158 -5.90 3.79 18.55
N GLU A 159 -6.95 4.10 19.27
CA GLU A 159 -8.22 3.40 19.15
C GLU A 159 -8.91 3.80 17.84
N ILE A 160 -9.43 2.83 17.11
CA ILE A 160 -10.06 3.03 15.80
C ILE A 160 -11.56 2.80 15.94
N ASP A 161 -12.33 3.80 15.61
CA ASP A 161 -13.78 3.67 15.46
C ASP A 161 -14.08 3.09 14.06
N VAL A 162 -14.71 1.92 14.01
CA VAL A 162 -15.04 1.25 12.75
C VAL A 162 -16.48 1.59 12.37
N PRO A 163 -16.71 2.30 11.26
CA PRO A 163 -18.04 2.65 10.82
C PRO A 163 -18.94 1.43 10.61
N ASP A 164 -20.24 1.60 10.83
CA ASP A 164 -21.23 0.59 10.50
C ASP A 164 -21.49 0.50 8.99
N GLY A 165 -21.97 -0.67 8.54
CA GLY A 165 -22.43 -0.87 7.15
C GLY A 165 -21.42 -1.56 6.25
N MET A 166 -21.89 -1.93 5.05
CA MET A 166 -21.10 -2.72 4.08
C MET A 166 -19.97 -1.91 3.39
N GLY A 167 -20.04 -0.58 3.41
CA GLY A 167 -19.08 0.33 2.80
C GLY A 167 -17.99 0.84 3.76
N PHE A 168 -17.93 0.33 4.98
CA PHE A 168 -17.10 0.88 6.04
C PHE A 168 -15.62 1.01 5.69
N VAL A 169 -15.04 0.06 4.92
CA VAL A 169 -13.65 0.17 4.46
C VAL A 169 -13.44 1.40 3.59
N SER A 170 -14.37 1.66 2.67
CA SER A 170 -14.35 2.86 1.84
C SER A 170 -14.41 4.15 2.68
N ASP A 171 -15.20 4.13 3.76
CA ASP A 171 -15.32 5.28 4.68
C ASP A 171 -14.04 5.44 5.52
N MET A 172 -13.45 4.35 6.02
CA MET A 172 -12.16 4.39 6.72
C MET A 172 -11.00 4.88 5.84
N VAL A 173 -10.99 4.53 4.53
CA VAL A 173 -10.03 5.09 3.57
C VAL A 173 -10.19 6.61 3.45
N ARG A 174 -11.43 7.10 3.37
CA ARG A 174 -11.72 8.54 3.29
C ARG A 174 -11.28 9.26 4.57
N GLU A 175 -11.63 8.74 5.73
CA GLU A 175 -11.23 9.31 7.02
C GLU A 175 -9.71 9.35 7.19
N GLY A 176 -9.03 8.27 6.80
CA GLY A 176 -7.58 8.20 6.79
C GLY A 176 -6.94 9.23 5.86
N ALA A 177 -7.51 9.41 4.66
CA ALA A 177 -7.06 10.43 3.71
C ALA A 177 -7.29 11.86 4.22
N GLU A 178 -8.44 12.14 4.83
CA GLU A 178 -8.73 13.45 5.43
C GLU A 178 -7.75 13.76 6.57
N ARG A 179 -7.47 12.78 7.44
CA ARG A 179 -6.46 12.90 8.51
C ARG A 179 -5.07 13.20 7.95
N SER A 180 -4.68 12.47 6.93
CA SER A 180 -3.38 12.59 6.29
C SER A 180 -3.23 13.91 5.53
N HIS A 181 -4.29 14.35 4.82
CA HIS A 181 -4.31 15.59 4.06
C HIS A 181 -4.03 16.83 4.91
N ALA A 182 -4.41 16.81 6.18
CA ALA A 182 -4.09 17.88 7.13
C ALA A 182 -2.58 18.14 7.28
N HIS A 183 -1.73 17.19 6.90
CA HIS A 183 -0.27 17.30 6.94
C HIS A 183 0.35 17.55 5.54
N TYR A 184 -0.46 17.70 4.48
CA TYR A 184 0.05 17.83 3.12
C TYR A 184 1.00 19.01 2.94
N ASP A 185 0.56 20.21 3.33
CA ASP A 185 1.38 21.42 3.26
C ASP A 185 2.55 21.36 4.25
N THR A 186 2.32 20.79 5.45
CA THR A 186 3.40 20.60 6.44
C THR A 186 4.56 19.80 5.86
N PHE A 187 4.29 18.74 5.08
CA PHE A 187 5.36 17.94 4.48
C PHE A 187 6.10 18.71 3.39
N ILE A 188 5.42 19.57 2.63
CA ILE A 188 6.06 20.44 1.63
C ILE A 188 6.93 21.50 2.32
N ASP A 189 6.40 22.11 3.39
CA ASP A 189 7.04 23.25 4.05
C ASP A 189 8.21 22.85 4.96
N HIS A 190 8.18 21.63 5.51
CA HIS A 190 9.13 21.20 6.53
C HIS A 190 10.23 20.26 6.01
N TYR A 191 10.05 19.63 4.83
CA TYR A 191 11.04 18.69 4.30
C TYR A 191 12.31 19.42 3.84
N ASP A 192 13.44 19.06 4.42
CA ASP A 192 14.75 19.52 3.97
C ASP A 192 15.29 18.58 2.88
N PHE A 193 15.13 18.98 1.61
CA PHE A 193 15.53 18.16 0.48
C PHE A 193 17.04 17.97 0.40
N ASP A 194 17.84 18.99 0.74
CA ASP A 194 19.32 18.93 0.71
C ASP A 194 19.82 17.93 1.75
N ALA A 195 19.35 18.08 2.99
CA ALA A 195 19.70 17.17 4.06
C ALA A 195 19.20 15.74 3.76
N GLY A 196 17.99 15.59 3.20
CA GLY A 196 17.38 14.30 2.86
C GLY A 196 18.12 13.52 1.80
N VAL A 197 18.65 14.20 0.77
CA VAL A 197 19.49 13.56 -0.28
C VAL A 197 20.82 13.08 0.31
N ALA A 198 21.45 13.89 1.16
CA ALA A 198 22.72 13.54 1.79
C ALA A 198 22.57 12.42 2.84
N ASN A 199 21.51 12.50 3.67
CA ASN A 199 21.18 11.55 4.73
C ASN A 199 19.66 11.51 4.91
N PRO A 200 18.94 10.53 4.36
CA PRO A 200 17.48 10.51 4.29
C PRO A 200 16.76 10.88 5.61
N PRO A 201 17.12 10.33 6.78
CA PRO A 201 16.46 10.72 8.03
C PRO A 201 16.64 12.22 8.38
N ALA A 202 17.72 12.85 7.97
CA ALA A 202 17.98 14.25 8.27
C ALA A 202 17.07 15.22 7.48
N GLY A 203 16.40 14.74 6.43
CA GLY A 203 15.38 15.52 5.71
C GLY A 203 14.07 15.69 6.48
N LEU A 204 13.86 14.90 7.53
CA LEU A 204 12.65 14.91 8.33
C LEU A 204 12.90 15.63 9.65
N ASP A 205 12.29 16.77 9.86
CA ASP A 205 12.34 17.47 11.14
C ASP A 205 11.41 16.80 12.19
N GLU A 206 11.40 17.34 13.41
CA GLU A 206 10.61 16.83 14.54
C GLU A 206 9.10 16.82 14.23
N THR A 207 8.60 17.86 13.55
CA THR A 207 7.18 17.98 13.16
C THR A 207 6.76 16.87 12.20
N MET A 208 7.57 16.64 11.16
CA MET A 208 7.32 15.57 10.21
C MET A 208 7.43 14.19 10.87
N GLN A 209 8.46 13.95 11.69
CA GLN A 209 8.64 12.68 12.37
C GLN A 209 7.46 12.35 13.31
N ALA A 210 6.90 13.35 14.01
CA ALA A 210 5.73 13.18 14.83
C ALA A 210 4.49 12.83 14.00
N ALA A 211 4.25 13.54 12.89
CA ALA A 211 3.15 13.28 11.97
C ALA A 211 3.27 11.89 11.33
N ILE A 212 4.46 11.48 10.88
CA ILE A 212 4.72 10.17 10.30
C ILE A 212 4.40 9.06 11.31
N ALA A 213 4.85 9.20 12.56
CA ALA A 213 4.58 8.20 13.59
C ALA A 213 3.07 8.07 13.88
N ASP A 214 2.36 9.19 13.97
CA ASP A 214 0.90 9.20 14.15
C ASP A 214 0.17 8.53 12.98
N LEU A 215 0.50 8.89 11.73
CA LEU A 215 -0.13 8.35 10.54
C LEU A 215 0.17 6.84 10.35
N VAL A 216 1.41 6.40 10.61
CA VAL A 216 1.78 4.98 10.54
C VAL A 216 1.08 4.17 11.64
N ALA A 217 0.99 4.71 12.86
CA ALA A 217 0.26 4.07 13.95
C ALA A 217 -1.24 3.96 13.61
N TYR A 218 -1.84 5.04 13.09
CA TYR A 218 -3.23 5.07 12.65
C TYR A 218 -3.49 4.05 11.52
N ALA A 219 -2.64 4.00 10.49
CA ALA A 219 -2.77 3.05 9.40
C ALA A 219 -2.66 1.59 9.89
N THR A 220 -1.73 1.33 10.82
CA THR A 220 -1.53 -0.02 11.37
C THR A 220 -2.75 -0.46 12.21
N ALA A 221 -3.23 0.40 13.11
CA ALA A 221 -4.40 0.11 13.93
C ALA A 221 -5.68 -0.02 13.10
N GLY A 222 -5.86 0.87 12.11
CA GLY A 222 -7.00 0.83 11.21
C GLY A 222 -7.04 -0.44 10.35
N PHE A 223 -5.91 -0.85 9.79
CA PHE A 223 -5.85 -2.12 9.06
C PHE A 223 -6.11 -3.32 9.97
N ALA A 224 -5.62 -3.32 11.22
CA ALA A 224 -5.93 -4.36 12.19
C ALA A 224 -7.43 -4.44 12.51
N ALA A 225 -8.10 -3.30 12.64
CA ALA A 225 -9.55 -3.23 12.85
C ALA A 225 -10.33 -3.78 11.65
N ILE A 226 -9.95 -3.40 10.42
CA ILE A 226 -10.52 -3.94 9.18
C ILE A 226 -10.33 -5.46 9.10
N LEU A 227 -9.13 -5.95 9.41
CA LEU A 227 -8.82 -7.37 9.39
C LEU A 227 -9.62 -8.15 10.43
N SER A 228 -9.75 -7.62 11.66
CA SER A 228 -10.57 -8.20 12.73
C SER A 228 -12.03 -8.31 12.32
N ARG A 229 -12.60 -7.27 11.74
CA ARG A 229 -13.97 -7.28 11.21
C ARG A 229 -14.14 -8.30 10.08
N GLY A 230 -13.18 -8.40 9.16
CA GLY A 230 -13.22 -9.39 8.08
C GLY A 230 -13.15 -10.84 8.59
N ILE A 231 -12.40 -11.09 9.66
CA ILE A 231 -12.36 -12.37 10.36
C ILE A 231 -13.74 -12.72 10.95
N GLU A 232 -14.38 -11.79 11.62
CA GLU A 232 -15.70 -11.96 12.20
C GLU A 232 -16.77 -12.23 11.11
N GLU A 233 -16.76 -11.45 10.03
CA GLU A 233 -17.70 -11.61 8.91
C GLU A 233 -17.51 -12.92 8.15
N ALA A 234 -16.29 -13.44 8.05
CA ALA A 234 -16.01 -14.73 7.43
C ALA A 234 -16.65 -15.91 8.21
N ALA A 235 -16.92 -15.74 9.49
CA ALA A 235 -17.62 -16.67 10.38
C ALA A 235 -17.03 -18.11 10.36
N VAL A 236 -15.72 -18.24 10.31
CA VAL A 236 -14.98 -19.50 10.33
C VAL A 236 -13.93 -19.49 11.43
N ALA A 237 -13.68 -20.64 12.04
CA ALA A 237 -12.59 -20.77 13.02
C ALA A 237 -11.24 -20.96 12.31
N PRO A 238 -10.15 -20.38 12.84
CA PRO A 238 -8.81 -20.58 12.32
C PRO A 238 -8.34 -22.02 12.56
N PRO A 239 -7.56 -22.60 11.64
CA PRO A 239 -6.96 -23.91 11.89
C PRO A 239 -5.88 -23.81 12.96
N LYS A 240 -5.65 -24.90 13.68
CA LYS A 240 -4.50 -25.00 14.59
C LYS A 240 -3.21 -25.07 13.75
N VAL A 241 -2.31 -24.14 13.97
CA VAL A 241 -1.02 -24.09 13.28
C VAL A 241 0.14 -24.23 14.28
N ASN A 242 1.28 -24.78 13.83
CA ASN A 242 2.49 -24.89 14.62
C ASN A 242 3.60 -24.07 13.96
N LEU A 243 4.06 -23.02 14.64
CA LEU A 243 5.05 -22.09 14.15
C LEU A 243 6.51 -22.47 14.46
N THR A 244 6.75 -23.52 15.24
CA THR A 244 8.08 -23.81 15.80
C THR A 244 9.15 -24.09 14.74
N LEU A 245 8.81 -24.86 13.70
CA LEU A 245 9.75 -25.18 12.61
C LEU A 245 9.90 -24.06 11.60
N GLN A 246 8.85 -23.27 11.38
CA GLN A 246 8.86 -22.19 10.41
C GLN A 246 9.87 -21.10 10.76
N GLY A 247 9.99 -20.75 12.06
CA GLY A 247 11.00 -19.80 12.53
C GLY A 247 12.44 -20.22 12.20
N TYR A 248 12.73 -21.52 12.20
CA TYR A 248 14.06 -22.02 11.84
C TYR A 248 14.34 -21.90 10.33
N PHE A 249 13.39 -22.27 9.49
CA PHE A 249 13.56 -22.18 8.03
C PHE A 249 13.71 -20.73 7.54
N GLU A 250 13.00 -19.80 8.18
CA GLU A 250 13.07 -18.36 7.83
C GLU A 250 14.47 -17.76 8.05
N THR A 251 15.28 -18.31 8.98
CA THR A 251 16.62 -17.82 9.25
C THR A 251 17.64 -18.19 8.16
N LEU A 252 17.36 -19.20 7.34
CA LEU A 252 18.32 -19.70 6.34
C LEU A 252 18.48 -18.76 5.12
N ASP A 253 17.48 -17.95 4.83
CA ASP A 253 17.45 -17.06 3.66
C ASP A 253 17.97 -15.62 3.96
N ILE A 254 18.34 -15.32 5.21
CA ILE A 254 18.75 -13.97 5.64
C ILE A 254 19.90 -13.39 4.81
N PRO A 255 20.99 -14.13 4.50
CA PRO A 255 22.11 -13.54 3.75
C PRO A 255 21.75 -13.05 2.35
N LEU A 256 20.92 -13.82 1.61
CA LEU A 256 20.48 -13.45 0.26
C LEU A 256 19.59 -12.19 0.27
N ARG A 257 18.73 -12.08 1.25
CA ARG A 257 17.81 -10.95 1.39
C ARG A 257 18.51 -9.65 1.76
N TRP A 258 19.60 -9.70 2.48
CA TRP A 258 20.40 -8.54 2.79
C TRP A 258 21.01 -7.91 1.53
N ILE A 259 21.47 -8.73 0.58
CA ILE A 259 22.01 -8.26 -0.71
C ILE A 259 20.91 -7.57 -1.53
N THR A 260 19.73 -8.19 -1.66
CA THR A 260 18.62 -7.58 -2.42
C THR A 260 18.16 -6.25 -1.82
N ALA A 261 18.10 -6.13 -0.48
CA ALA A 261 17.76 -4.89 0.20
C ALA A 261 18.74 -3.76 -0.11
N LYS A 262 20.04 -4.05 -0.16
CA LYS A 262 21.04 -3.05 -0.53
C LYS A 262 20.92 -2.58 -1.98
N LEU A 263 20.56 -3.49 -2.90
CA LEU A 263 20.35 -3.13 -4.31
C LEU A 263 19.10 -2.25 -4.50
N GLU A 264 18.02 -2.55 -3.81
CA GLU A 264 16.79 -1.74 -3.81
C GLU A 264 17.09 -0.33 -3.28
N ASP A 265 17.75 -0.23 -2.13
CA ASP A 265 18.14 1.04 -1.54
C ASP A 265 19.05 1.88 -2.42
N ALA A 266 20.04 1.25 -3.08
CA ALA A 266 20.90 1.93 -4.03
C ALA A 266 20.14 2.44 -5.27
N ALA A 267 19.05 1.77 -5.67
CA ALA A 267 18.20 2.22 -6.76
C ALA A 267 17.35 3.44 -6.35
N ASP A 268 16.78 3.43 -5.14
CA ASP A 268 16.03 4.55 -4.59
C ASP A 268 16.93 5.79 -4.44
N LYS A 269 18.11 5.60 -3.86
CA LYS A 269 19.12 6.66 -3.74
C LYS A 269 19.41 7.31 -5.09
N ARG A 270 19.75 6.51 -6.12
CA ARG A 270 20.04 7.03 -7.47
C ARG A 270 18.85 7.78 -8.09
N THR A 271 17.64 7.36 -7.79
CA THR A 271 16.44 8.03 -8.29
C THR A 271 16.29 9.41 -7.65
N VAL A 272 16.40 9.49 -6.32
CA VAL A 272 16.33 10.74 -5.57
C VAL A 272 17.47 11.69 -5.96
N GLU A 273 18.70 11.21 -6.08
CA GLU A 273 19.85 12.02 -6.52
C GLU A 273 19.66 12.62 -7.92
N ARG A 274 19.08 11.85 -8.86
CA ARG A 274 18.78 12.37 -10.22
C ARG A 274 17.69 13.43 -10.20
N MET A 275 16.64 13.23 -9.40
CA MET A 275 15.57 14.21 -9.21
C MET A 275 16.12 15.50 -8.60
N TYR A 276 16.96 15.38 -7.57
CA TYR A 276 17.61 16.51 -6.93
C TYR A 276 18.52 17.28 -7.91
N ALA A 277 19.35 16.59 -8.68
CA ALA A 277 20.24 17.21 -9.67
C ALA A 277 19.43 17.97 -10.78
N GLU A 278 18.29 17.43 -11.20
CA GLU A 278 17.40 18.14 -12.12
C GLU A 278 16.81 19.39 -11.46
N PHE A 279 16.34 19.25 -10.21
CA PHE A 279 15.77 20.37 -9.44
C PHE A 279 16.78 21.49 -9.22
N GLN A 280 18.01 21.18 -8.81
CA GLN A 280 19.09 22.17 -8.64
C GLN A 280 19.38 22.93 -9.93
N LYS A 281 19.31 22.25 -11.07
CA LYS A 281 19.63 22.84 -12.37
C LYS A 281 18.48 23.66 -12.97
N THR A 282 17.23 23.27 -12.74
CA THR A 282 16.07 23.79 -13.47
C THR A 282 15.00 24.39 -12.59
N GLY A 283 15.08 24.21 -11.27
CA GLY A 283 14.02 24.53 -10.31
C GLY A 283 12.81 23.61 -10.41
N LYS A 284 12.86 22.51 -11.17
CA LYS A 284 11.74 21.59 -11.43
C LYS A 284 12.24 20.16 -11.53
N VAL A 285 11.33 19.19 -11.34
CA VAL A 285 11.58 17.77 -11.62
C VAL A 285 10.51 17.31 -12.60
N ILE A 286 10.88 17.09 -13.86
CA ILE A 286 9.97 16.66 -14.93
C ILE A 286 10.53 15.44 -15.65
N LYS A 287 11.81 15.47 -16.02
CA LYS A 287 12.44 14.39 -16.81
C LYS A 287 12.76 13.18 -15.97
N THR A 288 13.25 13.42 -14.75
CA THR A 288 13.71 12.36 -13.84
C THR A 288 12.60 11.81 -12.95
N LEU A 289 11.37 12.37 -12.98
CA LEU A 289 10.21 11.77 -12.29
C LEU A 289 10.12 10.28 -12.62
N PRO A 290 9.86 9.40 -11.64
CA PRO A 290 9.49 8.01 -11.84
C PRO A 290 8.30 7.83 -12.78
N ALA A 291 8.13 6.63 -13.33
CA ALA A 291 7.08 6.38 -14.34
C ALA A 291 5.67 6.45 -13.76
N ASP A 292 5.50 6.05 -12.51
CA ASP A 292 4.27 6.15 -11.72
C ASP A 292 3.89 7.61 -11.47
N ASP A 293 4.80 8.42 -10.94
CA ASP A 293 4.57 9.85 -10.70
C ASP A 293 4.25 10.59 -12.00
N LYS A 294 4.95 10.30 -13.09
CA LYS A 294 4.62 10.83 -14.43
C LYS A 294 3.20 10.50 -14.87
N LYS A 295 2.77 9.26 -14.59
CA LYS A 295 1.43 8.79 -14.99
C LYS A 295 0.35 9.47 -14.16
N ILE A 296 0.53 9.56 -12.84
CA ILE A 296 -0.41 10.26 -11.94
C ILE A 296 -0.49 11.73 -12.32
N ARG A 297 0.64 12.42 -12.44
CA ARG A 297 0.71 13.82 -12.85
C ARG A 297 -0.02 14.07 -14.18
N ALA A 298 0.13 13.18 -15.16
CA ALA A 298 -0.53 13.28 -16.45
C ALA A 298 -2.05 13.07 -16.36
N LEU A 299 -2.50 12.10 -15.57
CA LEU A 299 -3.92 11.85 -15.33
C LEU A 299 -4.57 13.00 -14.57
N HIS A 300 -3.93 13.51 -13.53
CA HIS A 300 -4.38 14.65 -12.75
C HIS A 300 -4.52 15.91 -13.63
N ALA A 301 -3.48 16.25 -14.42
CA ALA A 301 -3.53 17.35 -15.35
C ALA A 301 -4.72 17.26 -16.31
N LYS A 302 -5.01 16.04 -16.82
CA LYS A 302 -6.09 15.81 -17.78
C LYS A 302 -7.47 15.80 -17.13
N GLU A 303 -7.64 15.10 -16.03
CA GLU A 303 -8.96 14.79 -15.45
C GLU A 303 -9.42 15.85 -14.45
N VAL A 304 -8.50 16.39 -13.64
CA VAL A 304 -8.77 17.37 -12.58
C VAL A 304 -8.51 18.78 -13.08
N ARG A 305 -7.25 19.10 -13.45
CA ARG A 305 -6.85 20.44 -13.88
C ARG A 305 -7.39 20.82 -15.25
N ARG A 306 -7.66 19.84 -16.11
CA ARG A 306 -8.13 20.01 -17.50
C ARG A 306 -7.23 20.91 -18.34
N ILE A 307 -5.92 20.80 -18.13
CA ILE A 307 -4.87 21.53 -18.85
C ILE A 307 -3.91 20.54 -19.51
N PRO A 308 -3.26 20.93 -20.63
CA PRO A 308 -2.21 20.10 -21.23
C PRO A 308 -0.96 20.12 -20.35
N LEU A 309 -0.22 18.99 -20.29
CA LEU A 309 1.03 18.87 -19.52
C LEU A 309 2.03 20.01 -19.79
N LYS A 310 2.09 20.48 -21.05
CA LYS A 310 2.97 21.58 -21.44
C LYS A 310 2.68 22.88 -20.70
N GLN A 311 1.43 23.11 -20.32
CA GLN A 311 1.02 24.25 -19.51
C GLN A 311 1.43 24.04 -18.06
N LEU A 312 1.21 22.82 -17.54
CA LEU A 312 1.64 22.44 -16.19
C LEU A 312 3.17 22.53 -16.04
N ASP A 313 3.94 22.11 -17.05
CA ASP A 313 5.41 22.23 -17.07
C ASP A 313 5.90 23.69 -17.02
N ALA A 314 5.06 24.65 -17.44
CA ALA A 314 5.38 26.07 -17.42
C ALA A 314 5.03 26.76 -16.10
N GLU A 315 4.21 26.14 -15.23
CA GLU A 315 3.81 26.73 -13.94
C GLU A 315 5.03 26.89 -13.03
N GLU A 316 5.05 27.96 -12.24
CA GLU A 316 6.05 28.16 -11.19
C GLU A 316 5.76 27.20 -10.04
N ILE A 317 6.82 26.66 -9.43
CA ILE A 317 6.72 25.77 -8.28
C ILE A 317 6.71 26.61 -7.02
N ALA A 318 5.77 26.32 -6.12
CA ALA A 318 5.75 26.90 -4.78
C ALA A 318 7.05 26.57 -4.03
N PRO A 319 7.51 27.41 -3.09
CA PRO A 319 8.65 27.10 -2.26
C PRO A 319 8.50 25.73 -1.57
N ILE A 320 9.59 25.00 -1.46
CA ILE A 320 9.64 23.68 -0.81
C ILE A 320 10.57 23.79 0.39
N GLY A 321 10.08 23.41 1.56
CA GLY A 321 10.85 23.29 2.78
C GLY A 321 11.58 24.56 3.19
N THR A 322 12.61 24.38 4.00
CA THR A 322 13.55 25.43 4.38
C THR A 322 14.51 25.77 3.23
N LEU A 323 13.99 25.94 2.01
CA LEU A 323 14.73 26.50 0.90
C LEU A 323 15.10 27.95 1.23
N ASN A 324 16.03 28.08 2.17
CA ASN A 324 16.50 29.32 2.70
C ASN A 324 17.25 30.09 1.60
N GLU A 325 17.17 31.42 1.65
CA GLU A 325 17.86 32.36 0.77
C GLU A 325 19.40 32.11 0.67
N ASN A 326 19.96 31.27 1.55
CA ASN A 326 21.34 30.82 1.55
C ASN A 326 21.69 29.76 0.49
N ARG A 327 20.72 29.22 -0.23
CA ARG A 327 20.90 28.11 -1.17
C ARG A 327 21.53 28.50 -2.51
N LEU A 328 21.44 29.76 -2.88
CA LEU A 328 22.10 30.31 -4.07
C LEU A 328 23.63 30.38 -3.95
N ALA A 329 24.19 30.05 -2.78
CA ALA A 329 25.62 30.11 -2.48
C ALA A 329 26.26 28.73 -2.19
N ALA A 330 25.50 27.62 -2.22
CA ALA A 330 26.07 26.28 -1.97
C ALA A 330 26.67 25.72 -3.27
N GLU A 331 27.91 25.25 -3.18
CA GLU A 331 28.56 24.50 -4.26
C GLU A 331 27.79 23.21 -4.55
N PRO A 332 27.72 22.74 -5.83
CA PRO A 332 27.06 21.49 -6.17
C PRO A 332 27.66 20.34 -5.36
N LEU A 333 26.81 19.54 -4.71
CA LEU A 333 27.24 18.29 -4.08
C LEU A 333 27.92 17.43 -5.15
N GLU A 334 29.20 17.09 -4.95
CA GLU A 334 29.86 16.06 -5.75
C GLU A 334 29.12 14.74 -5.53
N LEU A 335 28.43 14.29 -6.57
CA LEU A 335 27.77 12.97 -6.59
C LEU A 335 28.85 11.92 -6.32
N THR A 336 28.80 11.32 -5.15
CA THR A 336 29.81 10.35 -4.73
C THR A 336 29.72 9.09 -5.60
N GLN A 337 30.82 8.68 -6.19
CA GLN A 337 31.02 7.41 -6.90
C GLN A 337 30.75 6.16 -6.03
N GLN A 338 30.52 6.33 -4.74
CA GLN A 338 30.29 5.24 -3.78
C GLN A 338 29.08 4.34 -4.07
N ALA A 339 28.12 4.78 -4.89
CA ALA A 339 27.00 3.92 -5.28
C ALA A 339 27.35 2.94 -6.41
N GLU A 340 28.35 3.26 -7.23
CA GLU A 340 28.87 2.36 -8.27
C GLU A 340 29.74 1.27 -7.66
N ASP A 341 30.53 1.60 -6.64
CA ASP A 341 31.46 0.69 -5.97
C ASP A 341 30.75 -0.51 -5.29
N ILE A 342 29.49 -0.35 -4.84
CA ILE A 342 28.73 -1.44 -4.17
C ILE A 342 28.27 -2.50 -5.17
N VAL A 343 28.02 -2.13 -6.43
CA VAL A 343 27.57 -3.07 -7.48
C VAL A 343 28.75 -3.78 -8.11
N ASP A 344 29.89 -3.10 -8.21
CA ASP A 344 31.11 -3.66 -8.77
C ASP A 344 31.82 -4.66 -7.84
N ASP A 345 31.55 -4.59 -6.53
CA ASP A 345 32.08 -5.55 -5.53
C ASP A 345 31.32 -6.90 -5.50
N ILE A 346 30.17 -7.03 -6.21
CA ILE A 346 29.42 -8.28 -6.28
C ILE A 346 29.86 -9.05 -7.54
N PRO A 347 30.48 -10.23 -7.43
CA PRO A 347 30.89 -11.01 -8.59
C PRO A 347 29.72 -11.31 -9.53
N PRO A 348 29.86 -11.16 -10.86
CA PRO A 348 28.80 -11.42 -11.84
C PRO A 348 28.17 -12.82 -11.74
N ALA A 349 28.93 -13.80 -11.26
CA ALA A 349 28.45 -15.16 -11.01
C ALA A 349 27.42 -15.24 -9.88
N GLU A 350 27.53 -14.40 -8.86
CA GLU A 350 26.64 -14.34 -7.70
C GLU A 350 25.33 -13.66 -8.04
N LEU A 351 25.37 -12.58 -8.86
CA LEU A 351 24.19 -11.91 -9.42
C LEU A 351 23.37 -12.84 -10.34
N ALA A 352 24.06 -13.66 -11.16
CA ALA A 352 23.41 -14.63 -12.04
C ALA A 352 22.75 -15.78 -11.26
N GLU A 353 23.31 -16.15 -10.11
CA GLU A 353 22.76 -17.22 -9.25
C GLU A 353 21.53 -16.74 -8.47
N ILE A 354 21.53 -15.48 -8.01
CA ILE A 354 20.36 -14.84 -7.36
C ILE A 354 19.19 -14.77 -8.34
N SER A 355 19.43 -14.35 -9.58
CA SER A 355 18.41 -14.25 -10.63
C SER A 355 17.84 -15.63 -11.05
N ARG A 356 18.64 -16.69 -11.03
CA ARG A 356 18.18 -18.06 -11.33
C ARG A 356 17.37 -18.69 -10.20
N ARG A 357 17.66 -18.36 -8.94
CA ARG A 357 16.92 -18.90 -7.79
C ARG A 357 15.51 -18.31 -7.67
N ASP A 358 15.32 -17.05 -8.04
CA ASP A 358 14.00 -16.42 -8.08
C ASP A 358 13.10 -17.04 -9.19
N SER A 359 13.67 -17.37 -10.33
CA SER A 359 12.93 -18.01 -11.43
C SER A 359 12.58 -19.48 -11.19
N THR A 360 13.32 -20.19 -10.32
CA THR A 360 13.08 -21.62 -10.04
C THR A 360 12.06 -21.88 -8.93
N LYS A 361 11.74 -20.90 -8.09
CA LYS A 361 10.65 -21.04 -7.08
C LYS A 361 9.24 -21.00 -7.66
N SER A 362 9.07 -20.62 -8.93
CA SER A 362 7.78 -20.71 -9.66
C SER A 362 7.46 -22.11 -10.21
N GLY A 363 8.34 -23.09 -10.08
CA GLY A 363 8.29 -24.37 -10.78
C GLY A 363 8.33 -25.64 -9.92
N ILE A 364 7.74 -25.67 -8.73
CA ILE A 364 7.58 -26.95 -8.00
C ILE A 364 6.16 -27.47 -8.17
N ARG A 365 5.90 -28.01 -9.36
CA ARG A 365 4.94 -29.11 -9.58
C ARG A 365 5.61 -30.15 -10.48
N GLY A 366 5.97 -31.30 -9.91
CA GLY A 366 6.36 -32.45 -10.69
C GLY A 366 7.59 -33.20 -10.19
N LEU A 367 7.52 -33.82 -9.01
CA LEU A 367 8.47 -34.84 -8.62
C LEU A 367 7.71 -36.10 -8.17
N PHE A 368 7.25 -36.87 -9.19
CA PHE A 368 7.14 -38.33 -9.09
C PHE A 368 7.03 -38.89 -10.53
N GLY A 369 8.00 -39.70 -10.92
CA GLY A 369 7.80 -40.62 -12.04
C GLY A 369 8.93 -40.74 -13.07
N THR A 370 9.79 -41.73 -12.83
CA THR A 370 10.40 -42.67 -13.82
C THR A 370 11.60 -42.26 -14.66
N ARG A 371 12.65 -42.94 -14.33
CA ARG A 371 13.92 -43.20 -15.01
C ARG A 371 13.74 -43.66 -16.47
N LYS A 372 14.48 -43.08 -17.45
CA LYS A 372 15.20 -43.85 -18.47
C LYS A 372 16.29 -43.05 -19.20
N ARG A 373 17.37 -43.72 -19.38
CA ARG A 373 18.73 -43.50 -19.92
C ARG A 373 18.85 -42.85 -21.32
N SER A 374 19.98 -42.17 -21.48
CA SER A 374 21.08 -42.28 -22.48
C SER A 374 21.31 -41.00 -23.29
N ALA A 375 22.59 -40.55 -23.21
CA ALA A 375 23.26 -39.55 -24.02
C ALA A 375 23.51 -40.03 -25.49
N PRO A 376 24.10 -39.29 -26.42
CA PRO A 376 25.21 -38.32 -26.28
C PRO A 376 25.09 -37.02 -27.12
N GLU A 377 25.97 -36.06 -26.82
CA GLU A 377 26.48 -34.98 -27.71
C GLU A 377 27.23 -35.54 -28.95
N PRO A 378 27.70 -34.78 -29.98
CA PRO A 378 28.03 -33.33 -30.00
C PRO A 378 27.69 -32.60 -31.33
N GLU A 379 27.90 -31.32 -31.49
CA GLU A 379 28.84 -30.63 -32.41
C GLU A 379 28.41 -29.17 -32.73
N GLU A 380 29.44 -28.38 -32.88
CA GLU A 380 29.49 -26.95 -33.14
C GLU A 380 28.94 -26.58 -34.54
N ALA A 381 28.35 -25.40 -34.69
CA ALA A 381 28.59 -24.51 -35.85
C ALA A 381 28.18 -23.05 -35.56
N GLU A 382 29.13 -22.19 -35.87
CA GLU A 382 29.06 -20.72 -35.92
C GLU A 382 27.96 -20.19 -36.86
N VAL A 383 27.62 -18.92 -36.66
CA VAL A 383 27.57 -17.77 -37.56
C VAL A 383 26.31 -16.89 -37.46
N ALA A 384 26.63 -15.61 -37.21
CA ALA A 384 26.05 -14.36 -37.68
C ALA A 384 24.76 -13.78 -37.05
N ALA A 385 24.96 -12.55 -36.67
CA ALA A 385 24.06 -11.46 -36.35
C ALA A 385 22.85 -11.31 -37.25
N ASP A 386 21.72 -10.96 -36.65
CA ASP A 386 20.94 -9.78 -37.07
C ASP A 386 19.95 -9.38 -35.99
N ALA A 387 19.85 -8.07 -35.81
CA ALA A 387 18.91 -7.42 -34.95
C ALA A 387 17.53 -7.42 -35.60
N GLU A 388 16.48 -7.71 -34.81
CA GLU A 388 15.18 -7.06 -34.98
C GLU A 388 14.23 -7.39 -33.80
N GLU A 389 13.59 -6.36 -33.32
CA GLU A 389 12.36 -6.21 -32.55
C GLU A 389 11.65 -7.49 -32.07
N ALA A 390 11.56 -7.66 -30.76
CA ALA A 390 10.61 -8.57 -30.14
C ALA A 390 9.53 -7.77 -29.39
N SER A 391 8.42 -7.70 -30.07
CA SER A 391 7.05 -7.49 -29.70
C SER A 391 6.66 -8.11 -28.35
N SER A 392 5.91 -7.33 -27.61
CA SER A 392 5.11 -7.62 -26.42
C SER A 392 4.34 -8.95 -26.55
N ALA A 393 4.59 -9.89 -25.64
CA ALA A 393 3.72 -11.04 -25.44
C ALA A 393 2.64 -10.69 -24.41
N GLU A 394 1.43 -10.44 -24.88
CA GLU A 394 0.20 -10.46 -24.08
C GLU A 394 -0.05 -11.89 -23.60
N ILE A 395 -0.08 -12.07 -22.30
CA ILE A 395 -0.63 -13.29 -21.70
C ILE A 395 -2.14 -13.09 -21.58
N LEU A 396 -2.84 -13.65 -22.57
CA LEU A 396 -4.29 -13.87 -22.54
C LEU A 396 -4.61 -14.93 -21.48
N PHE A 397 -5.35 -14.55 -20.46
CA PHE A 397 -6.09 -15.49 -19.64
C PHE A 397 -7.37 -15.86 -20.41
N ASP A 398 -7.43 -17.08 -20.90
CA ASP A 398 -8.67 -17.70 -21.37
C ASP A 398 -9.65 -17.80 -20.20
N ALA A 399 -10.67 -16.95 -20.21
CA ALA A 399 -11.88 -17.17 -19.47
C ALA A 399 -12.82 -17.96 -20.41
N GLU A 400 -13.03 -19.23 -20.13
CA GLU A 400 -14.13 -20.00 -20.72
C GLU A 400 -15.45 -19.34 -20.29
N GLU A 401 -16.06 -18.62 -21.21
CA GLU A 401 -17.47 -18.21 -21.12
C GLU A 401 -18.35 -19.41 -21.43
N GLU A 402 -19.05 -19.90 -20.40
CA GLU A 402 -20.24 -20.72 -20.65
C GLU A 402 -21.34 -19.84 -21.27
N PRO A 403 -22.08 -20.36 -22.29
CA PRO A 403 -23.06 -19.53 -22.96
C PRO A 403 -24.26 -19.26 -22.07
N ALA A 404 -24.58 -17.98 -21.90
CA ALA A 404 -25.74 -17.49 -21.20
C ALA A 404 -27.02 -18.05 -21.82
N GLU A 405 -27.78 -18.82 -21.03
CA GLU A 405 -29.16 -19.17 -21.33
C GLU A 405 -30.01 -17.90 -21.45
N THR A 406 -30.55 -17.69 -22.61
CA THR A 406 -31.51 -16.64 -22.93
C THR A 406 -32.81 -16.87 -22.15
N VAL A 407 -32.94 -16.19 -20.99
CA VAL A 407 -34.22 -16.10 -20.28
C VAL A 407 -35.09 -15.06 -20.99
N GLN A 408 -36.14 -15.52 -21.65
CA GLN A 408 -37.18 -14.67 -22.21
C GLN A 408 -37.86 -13.86 -21.12
N PRO A 409 -38.21 -12.58 -21.31
CA PRO A 409 -38.88 -11.78 -20.32
C PRO A 409 -40.35 -12.28 -20.16
N ALA A 410 -40.75 -12.60 -18.94
CA ALA A 410 -42.09 -12.93 -18.57
C ALA A 410 -43.06 -11.78 -18.88
N LYS A 411 -44.17 -12.09 -19.60
CA LYS A 411 -45.24 -11.16 -19.90
C LYS A 411 -45.87 -10.60 -18.61
N ALA A 412 -45.93 -9.28 -18.50
CA ALA A 412 -46.65 -8.57 -17.47
C ALA A 412 -48.17 -8.92 -17.52
N PRO A 413 -48.83 -9.06 -16.37
CA PRO A 413 -50.29 -9.27 -16.34
C PRO A 413 -51.01 -7.98 -16.75
N LYS A 414 -52.05 -8.12 -17.58
CA LYS A 414 -52.97 -7.07 -17.98
C LYS A 414 -53.76 -6.61 -16.74
N VAL A 415 -53.69 -5.32 -16.44
CA VAL A 415 -54.60 -4.67 -15.49
C VAL A 415 -55.84 -4.26 -16.27
N GLU A 416 -56.99 -4.75 -15.89
CA GLU A 416 -58.30 -4.27 -16.35
C GLU A 416 -58.58 -2.92 -15.68
N GLU A 417 -58.92 -1.91 -16.50
CA GLU A 417 -59.44 -0.61 -16.05
C GLU A 417 -60.89 -0.80 -15.53
N ASP A 418 -61.08 -0.58 -14.23
CA ASP A 418 -62.41 -0.26 -13.71
C ASP A 418 -62.36 1.15 -13.12
N GLY A 419 -63.13 2.00 -13.79
CA GLY A 419 -63.24 3.41 -13.45
C GLY A 419 -64.23 3.66 -12.33
N SER A 420 -63.74 4.23 -11.23
CA SER A 420 -64.57 5.05 -10.35
C SER A 420 -63.72 5.93 -9.43
N PRO A 421 -64.05 7.21 -9.27
CA PRO A 421 -63.24 8.14 -8.49
C PRO A 421 -63.61 8.04 -7.01
N ARG A 422 -62.64 7.76 -6.15
CA ARG A 422 -62.81 7.92 -4.69
C ARG A 422 -62.06 9.15 -4.19
N ARG A 423 -62.83 9.96 -3.48
CA ARG A 423 -62.56 11.23 -2.83
C ARG A 423 -61.36 11.19 -1.90
N LEU A 424 -60.55 12.24 -1.96
CA LEU A 424 -59.61 12.65 -0.91
C LEU A 424 -60.35 12.85 0.42
N ALA A 425 -59.93 12.18 1.47
CA ALA A 425 -60.25 12.49 2.85
C ALA A 425 -59.02 13.12 3.52
N SER A 426 -59.18 14.35 3.94
CA SER A 426 -58.28 15.12 4.79
C SER A 426 -58.20 14.50 6.17
N ILE A 427 -56.98 14.24 6.66
CA ILE A 427 -56.73 13.90 8.06
C ILE A 427 -56.13 15.14 8.72
N THR A 428 -56.96 15.67 9.66
CA THR A 428 -56.62 16.74 10.59
C THR A 428 -55.65 16.25 11.67
N ARG A 429 -54.68 17.10 12.01
CA ARG A 429 -53.82 17.01 13.20
C ARG A 429 -54.66 17.05 14.46
N ASP A 430 -54.37 16.17 15.42
CA ASP A 430 -54.51 16.37 16.86
C ASP A 430 -53.47 15.55 17.59
N ASP A 431 -52.49 16.23 18.17
CA ASP A 431 -51.53 15.71 19.11
C ASP A 431 -52.07 15.76 20.54
N PRO A 432 -51.82 14.80 21.41
CA PRO A 432 -51.80 15.01 22.83
C PRO A 432 -50.39 15.06 23.38
N VAL A 433 -50.08 16.20 24.03
CA VAL A 433 -48.98 16.47 24.92
C VAL A 433 -48.98 15.47 26.07
N VAL A 434 -47.87 14.79 26.31
CA VAL A 434 -47.65 14.00 27.54
C VAL A 434 -46.50 14.62 28.32
N ASP A 435 -46.80 15.02 29.55
CA ASP A 435 -45.91 15.65 30.54
C ASP A 435 -44.72 14.78 30.94
N ALA A 436 -43.55 15.42 31.08
CA ALA A 436 -42.37 14.85 31.68
C ALA A 436 -42.39 15.00 33.21
N PRO A 437 -41.96 14.01 34.01
CA PRO A 437 -41.80 14.16 35.45
C PRO A 437 -40.48 14.83 35.83
N SER A 438 -40.60 15.84 36.68
CA SER A 438 -39.54 16.56 37.37
C SER A 438 -38.73 15.66 38.32
N ILE A 439 -37.41 15.62 38.20
CA ILE A 439 -36.55 15.01 39.21
C ILE A 439 -35.95 16.12 40.11
N GLY A 440 -36.33 16.02 41.36
CA GLY A 440 -35.94 16.93 42.42
C GLY A 440 -34.46 16.81 42.79
N ARG A 441 -33.83 17.98 42.99
CA ARG A 441 -32.57 18.15 43.69
C ARG A 441 -32.71 17.77 45.17
N LYS A 442 -31.84 16.87 45.65
CA LYS A 442 -31.54 16.74 47.08
C LYS A 442 -30.14 17.22 47.34
N THR A 443 -30.04 18.32 48.06
CA THR A 443 -28.87 18.77 48.82
C THR A 443 -28.82 18.04 50.16
N ALA A 444 -27.69 17.51 50.57
CA ALA A 444 -27.31 17.28 51.98
C ALA A 444 -25.83 17.10 52.08
N LYS A 445 -25.28 17.96 52.84
CA LYS A 445 -24.31 17.95 53.96
C LYS A 445 -23.04 17.13 53.74
#